data_9c82a9477e169796594b34875fc0444a
#
_entry.id   9c82a9477e169796594b34875fc0444a
#
_cell.length_a   1.000
_cell.length_b   1.000
_cell.length_c   1.000
_cell.angle_alpha   90.00
_cell.angle_beta   90.00
_cell.angle_gamma   90.00
#
_symmetry.space_group_name_H-M   'P 1'
#
loop_
_entity.id
_entity.type
_entity.pdbx_description
1 polymer ?
#
loop_
_entity_poly.entity_id
_entity_poly.type
_entity_poly.pdbx_seq_one_letter_code
_entity_poly.pdbx_strand_id
1 'polypeptide(L)'
;FDTAAPEIVGVENDKTYYVTKKVAIDDENLASVTLNGETVEDVFTLVGDKDATYVIRTEDKAGNVTEYTVYMKPISSITDAISGITADNVKSSDAETISSVERQILDIAEAFDDGESTEDEWNKLTAAAAKCKDLNKRIAEVADEITRLTDAVNGYDIDKVTSADKADIEKLIADIDTLLDGDNLTDTERAALEALKGTARALLDRIAAAKDAAEADEIKAVDGITKDNVRLENKEALEKAEKALEGALRDFDGNYTE
;
A
#
# COMPACT_ATOMS: atom_id res chain seq x y z
N PHE A 1 11.92 42.45 -47.30
CA PHE A 1 12.68 42.19 -46.04
C PHE A 1 11.91 41.13 -45.31
N ASP A 2 12.54 39.98 -45.15
CA ASP A 2 12.04 38.92 -44.29
C ASP A 2 12.37 39.28 -42.83
N THR A 3 11.38 39.25 -41.95
CA THR A 3 11.49 39.57 -40.51
C THR A 3 10.94 38.44 -39.63
N ALA A 4 10.43 37.37 -40.26
CA ALA A 4 9.99 36.19 -39.55
C ALA A 4 11.18 35.30 -39.21
N ALA A 5 11.34 34.87 -37.96
CA ALA A 5 12.31 33.90 -37.59
C ALA A 5 11.78 32.48 -37.81
N PRO A 6 12.63 31.48 -38.08
CA PRO A 6 12.22 30.09 -38.20
C PRO A 6 11.45 29.58 -36.97
N GLU A 7 10.40 28.80 -37.20
CA GLU A 7 9.62 28.16 -36.10
C GLU A 7 10.19 26.76 -35.79
N ILE A 8 10.39 26.47 -34.51
CA ILE A 8 10.78 25.15 -34.02
C ILE A 8 9.49 24.43 -33.59
N VAL A 9 9.14 23.36 -34.31
CA VAL A 9 7.91 22.57 -34.11
C VAL A 9 8.21 21.24 -33.44
N GLY A 10 7.30 20.75 -32.62
CA GLY A 10 7.39 19.45 -31.91
C GLY A 10 7.92 19.54 -30.49
N VAL A 11 8.55 20.67 -30.13
CA VAL A 11 9.05 20.93 -28.76
C VAL A 11 8.82 22.39 -28.37
N GLU A 12 8.84 22.64 -27.07
CA GLU A 12 8.73 23.99 -26.49
C GLU A 12 10.03 24.36 -25.78
N ASN A 13 10.33 25.67 -25.76
CA ASN A 13 11.53 26.18 -25.09
C ASN A 13 11.44 25.95 -23.57
N ASP A 14 12.57 25.59 -22.95
CA ASP A 14 12.74 25.32 -21.52
C ASP A 14 11.86 24.20 -20.96
N LYS A 15 11.37 23.29 -21.80
CA LYS A 15 10.54 22.15 -21.41
C LYS A 15 11.31 20.86 -21.28
N THR A 16 10.89 20.02 -20.30
CA THR A 16 11.40 18.68 -20.10
C THR A 16 10.48 17.65 -20.74
N TYR A 17 11.05 16.72 -21.50
CA TYR A 17 10.37 15.57 -22.09
C TYR A 17 10.96 14.26 -21.58
N TYR A 18 10.13 13.22 -21.49
CA TYR A 18 10.48 11.89 -20.98
C TYR A 18 10.38 10.79 -22.04
N VAL A 19 9.94 11.17 -23.22
CA VAL A 19 9.81 10.29 -24.38
C VAL A 19 10.41 10.99 -25.59
N THR A 20 10.82 10.20 -26.56
CA THR A 20 11.39 10.67 -27.81
C THR A 20 10.47 11.67 -28.50
N LYS A 21 11.07 12.77 -29.00
CA LYS A 21 10.38 13.85 -29.70
C LYS A 21 10.97 14.07 -31.08
N LYS A 22 10.11 14.18 -32.08
CA LYS A 22 10.47 14.64 -33.40
C LYS A 22 10.42 16.16 -33.44
N VAL A 23 11.48 16.76 -33.93
CA VAL A 23 11.60 18.21 -34.12
C VAL A 23 11.64 18.51 -35.62
N ALA A 24 10.86 19.49 -36.03
CA ALA A 24 10.90 20.01 -37.37
C ALA A 24 11.10 21.54 -37.35
N ILE A 25 11.80 22.07 -38.33
CA ILE A 25 11.97 23.51 -38.51
C ILE A 25 11.08 23.95 -39.66
N ASP A 26 10.16 24.88 -39.40
CA ASP A 26 9.27 25.44 -40.42
C ASP A 26 9.77 26.83 -40.84
N ASP A 27 10.41 26.87 -42.00
CA ASP A 27 10.88 28.12 -42.65
C ASP A 27 11.22 27.86 -44.11
N GLU A 28 10.64 28.68 -45.02
CA GLU A 28 10.90 28.59 -46.49
C GLU A 28 12.30 29.03 -46.88
N ASN A 29 12.95 29.86 -46.06
CA ASN A 29 14.26 30.48 -46.36
C ASN A 29 15.36 30.05 -45.42
N LEU A 30 15.21 28.87 -44.82
CA LEU A 30 16.13 28.29 -43.87
C LEU A 30 17.63 28.32 -44.36
N ALA A 31 18.51 28.81 -43.54
CA ALA A 31 19.95 28.85 -43.82
C ALA A 31 20.71 27.78 -43.04
N SER A 32 20.38 27.56 -41.76
CA SER A 32 21.07 26.59 -40.93
C SER A 32 20.25 26.12 -39.77
N VAL A 33 20.46 24.85 -39.37
CA VAL A 33 19.98 24.27 -38.13
C VAL A 33 21.16 23.64 -37.39
N THR A 34 21.26 23.92 -36.10
CA THR A 34 22.27 23.30 -35.26
C THR A 34 21.66 22.72 -34.00
N LEU A 35 22.16 21.57 -33.57
CA LEU A 35 21.87 20.91 -32.31
C LEU A 35 23.14 20.85 -31.47
N ASN A 36 23.19 21.55 -30.33
CA ASN A 36 24.38 21.73 -29.52
C ASN A 36 25.63 22.25 -30.33
N GLY A 37 25.36 23.08 -31.33
CA GLY A 37 26.40 23.66 -32.20
C GLY A 37 26.82 22.78 -33.38
N GLU A 38 26.34 21.55 -33.49
CA GLU A 38 26.58 20.67 -34.65
C GLU A 38 25.44 20.82 -35.66
N THR A 39 25.76 20.90 -36.96
CA THR A 39 24.77 21.02 -38.05
C THR A 39 23.94 19.74 -38.14
N VAL A 40 22.60 19.90 -38.21
CA VAL A 40 21.64 18.80 -38.39
C VAL A 40 20.66 19.13 -39.54
N GLU A 41 19.90 18.15 -39.98
CA GLU A 41 18.82 18.35 -40.94
C GLU A 41 17.67 19.18 -40.30
N ASP A 42 16.76 19.68 -41.16
CA ASP A 42 15.57 20.43 -40.74
C ASP A 42 14.52 19.60 -40.00
N VAL A 43 14.66 18.29 -40.04
CA VAL A 43 13.88 17.31 -39.29
C VAL A 43 14.83 16.33 -38.58
N PHE A 44 14.72 16.22 -37.27
CA PHE A 44 15.53 15.33 -36.45
C PHE A 44 14.79 14.84 -35.23
N THR A 45 15.42 13.95 -34.47
CA THR A 45 14.81 13.31 -33.30
C THR A 45 15.65 13.53 -32.04
N LEU A 46 14.98 13.94 -30.95
CA LEU A 46 15.56 13.97 -29.59
C LEU A 46 15.13 12.70 -28.88
N VAL A 47 16.10 11.86 -28.52
CA VAL A 47 15.84 10.53 -27.93
C VAL A 47 15.64 10.63 -26.42
N GLY A 48 14.58 10.00 -25.92
CA GLY A 48 14.13 10.02 -24.51
C GLY A 48 14.76 8.97 -23.60
N ASP A 49 15.92 8.40 -23.94
CA ASP A 49 16.54 7.28 -23.24
C ASP A 49 17.58 7.68 -22.16
N LYS A 50 17.95 8.95 -22.10
CA LYS A 50 18.97 9.48 -21.20
C LYS A 50 18.74 10.93 -20.81
N ASP A 51 19.38 11.34 -19.72
CA ASP A 51 19.50 12.75 -19.35
C ASP A 51 20.35 13.50 -20.40
N ALA A 52 19.75 14.50 -21.04
CA ALA A 52 20.42 15.35 -22.01
C ALA A 52 19.79 16.75 -22.04
N THR A 53 20.65 17.74 -22.31
CA THR A 53 20.22 19.11 -22.63
C THR A 53 20.56 19.39 -24.07
N TYR A 54 19.60 19.83 -24.84
CA TYR A 54 19.75 20.17 -26.23
C TYR A 54 19.49 21.65 -26.44
N VAL A 55 20.42 22.33 -27.08
CA VAL A 55 20.26 23.70 -27.61
C VAL A 55 20.02 23.59 -29.10
N ILE A 56 18.84 23.92 -29.53
CA ILE A 56 18.39 23.95 -30.93
C ILE A 56 18.45 25.40 -31.37
N ARG A 57 19.32 25.69 -32.34
CA ARG A 57 19.43 27.03 -32.92
C ARG A 57 19.21 26.96 -34.44
N THR A 58 18.28 27.79 -34.91
CA THR A 58 17.95 27.87 -36.34
C THR A 58 18.10 29.32 -36.82
N GLU A 59 18.53 29.51 -38.06
CA GLU A 59 18.74 30.80 -38.69
C GLU A 59 18.28 30.76 -40.16
N ASP A 60 17.55 31.77 -40.59
CA ASP A 60 17.15 31.95 -41.98
C ASP A 60 18.22 32.71 -42.80
N LYS A 61 17.99 32.84 -44.11
CA LYS A 61 18.86 33.61 -45.04
C LYS A 61 18.85 35.13 -44.82
N ALA A 62 17.87 35.62 -44.06
CA ALA A 62 17.78 37.05 -43.70
C ALA A 62 18.53 37.34 -42.39
N GLY A 63 18.95 36.32 -41.65
CA GLY A 63 19.67 36.40 -40.37
C GLY A 63 18.74 36.43 -39.15
N ASN A 64 17.44 36.10 -39.29
CA ASN A 64 16.56 35.94 -38.16
C ASN A 64 16.84 34.59 -37.48
N VAL A 65 16.83 34.57 -36.15
CA VAL A 65 17.27 33.41 -35.32
C VAL A 65 16.21 33.03 -34.33
N THR A 66 15.96 31.71 -34.17
CA THR A 66 15.23 31.13 -33.06
C THR A 66 16.15 30.15 -32.31
N GLU A 67 16.12 30.18 -30.98
CA GLU A 67 16.90 29.27 -30.15
C GLU A 67 16.03 28.74 -28.99
N TYR A 68 16.01 27.41 -28.86
CA TYR A 68 15.32 26.69 -27.78
C TYR A 68 16.32 25.85 -27.00
N THR A 69 16.10 25.79 -25.67
CA THR A 69 16.73 24.80 -24.80
C THR A 69 15.67 23.76 -24.44
N VAL A 70 16.00 22.49 -24.68
CA VAL A 70 15.10 21.34 -24.42
C VAL A 70 15.81 20.35 -23.53
N TYR A 71 15.10 19.85 -22.54
CA TYR A 71 15.61 18.85 -21.60
C TYR A 71 14.97 17.49 -21.89
N MET A 72 15.80 16.47 -22.07
CA MET A 72 15.35 15.09 -22.19
C MET A 72 15.72 14.33 -20.91
N LYS A 73 14.81 13.52 -20.39
CA LYS A 73 15.02 12.64 -19.24
C LYS A 73 14.45 11.26 -19.54
N PRO A 74 15.08 10.18 -19.08
CA PRO A 74 14.51 8.84 -19.23
C PRO A 74 13.28 8.68 -18.32
N ILE A 75 12.34 7.82 -18.71
CA ILE A 75 11.15 7.47 -17.92
C ILE A 75 11.54 6.94 -16.52
N SER A 76 12.69 6.26 -16.41
CA SER A 76 13.22 5.78 -15.13
C SER A 76 13.41 6.90 -14.10
N SER A 77 13.72 8.14 -14.53
CA SER A 77 13.84 9.28 -13.61
C SER A 77 12.57 9.58 -12.82
N ILE A 78 11.40 9.11 -13.31
CA ILE A 78 10.11 9.17 -12.60
C ILE A 78 9.87 7.86 -11.84
N THR A 79 10.07 6.72 -12.50
CA THR A 79 9.68 5.41 -11.97
C THR A 79 10.64 4.88 -10.90
N ASP A 80 11.86 5.43 -10.80
CA ASP A 80 12.83 5.05 -9.77
C ASP A 80 12.31 5.32 -8.35
N ALA A 81 11.43 6.31 -8.17
CA ALA A 81 10.79 6.60 -6.90
C ALA A 81 9.96 5.42 -6.34
N ILE A 82 9.48 4.53 -7.20
CA ILE A 82 8.70 3.34 -6.82
C ILE A 82 9.43 2.02 -7.15
N SER A 83 10.70 2.07 -7.59
CA SER A 83 11.42 0.88 -8.07
C SER A 83 11.55 -0.21 -7.00
N GLY A 84 11.81 0.17 -5.74
CA GLY A 84 11.95 -0.73 -4.59
C GLY A 84 10.62 -1.10 -3.89
N ILE A 85 9.50 -0.49 -4.30
CA ILE A 85 8.19 -0.77 -3.71
C ILE A 85 7.55 -1.93 -4.46
N THR A 86 7.10 -2.93 -3.73
CA THR A 86 6.44 -4.15 -4.22
C THR A 86 5.12 -4.39 -3.49
N ALA A 87 4.29 -5.30 -3.97
CA ALA A 87 3.06 -5.69 -3.28
C ALA A 87 3.31 -6.24 -1.85
N ASP A 88 4.50 -6.78 -1.59
CA ASP A 88 4.84 -7.38 -0.30
C ASP A 88 5.32 -6.35 0.74
N ASN A 89 5.78 -5.15 0.30
CA ASN A 89 6.35 -4.15 1.21
C ASN A 89 5.70 -2.76 1.11
N VAL A 90 4.74 -2.55 0.22
CA VAL A 90 4.05 -1.26 0.07
C VAL A 90 3.27 -0.91 1.32
N LYS A 91 3.36 0.33 1.77
CA LYS A 91 2.71 0.86 2.97
C LYS A 91 1.77 2.02 2.61
N SER A 92 0.84 2.33 3.49
CA SER A 92 -0.04 3.50 3.32
C SER A 92 0.75 4.82 3.20
N SER A 93 1.94 4.91 3.82
CA SER A 93 2.86 6.05 3.69
C SER A 93 3.42 6.25 2.28
N ASP A 94 3.39 5.24 1.41
CA ASP A 94 3.89 5.31 0.03
C ASP A 94 2.86 5.88 -0.95
N ALA A 95 1.60 6.02 -0.52
CA ALA A 95 0.47 6.42 -1.37
C ALA A 95 0.69 7.74 -2.11
N GLU A 96 1.29 8.75 -1.45
CA GLU A 96 1.57 10.06 -2.07
C GLU A 96 2.62 9.93 -3.18
N THR A 97 3.70 9.18 -2.92
CA THR A 97 4.75 8.91 -3.90
C THR A 97 4.19 8.18 -5.12
N ILE A 98 3.41 7.10 -4.89
CA ILE A 98 2.79 6.32 -5.96
C ILE A 98 1.83 7.19 -6.78
N SER A 99 0.99 8.00 -6.14
CA SER A 99 0.05 8.90 -6.81
C SER A 99 0.76 10.00 -7.60
N SER A 100 1.91 10.49 -7.12
CA SER A 100 2.71 11.47 -7.82
C SER A 100 3.32 10.87 -9.10
N VAL A 101 3.87 9.64 -9.00
CA VAL A 101 4.42 8.91 -10.16
C VAL A 101 3.30 8.60 -11.17
N GLU A 102 2.16 8.09 -10.71
CA GLU A 102 1.01 7.77 -11.56
C GLU A 102 0.55 8.98 -12.39
N ARG A 103 0.40 10.15 -11.74
CA ARG A 103 0.01 11.39 -12.43
C ARG A 103 1.03 11.78 -13.50
N GLN A 104 2.33 11.75 -13.19
CA GLN A 104 3.37 12.09 -14.17
C GLN A 104 3.36 11.11 -15.35
N ILE A 105 3.14 9.82 -15.11
CA ILE A 105 3.02 8.81 -16.16
C ILE A 105 1.81 9.09 -17.05
N LEU A 106 0.65 9.44 -16.46
CA LEU A 106 -0.57 9.76 -17.20
C LEU A 106 -0.39 11.02 -18.05
N ASP A 107 0.24 12.07 -17.50
CA ASP A 107 0.52 13.32 -18.23
C ASP A 107 1.43 13.04 -19.45
N ILE A 108 2.43 12.16 -19.30
CA ILE A 108 3.31 11.77 -20.42
C ILE A 108 2.55 10.92 -21.43
N ALA A 109 1.73 9.96 -20.96
CA ALA A 109 0.95 9.09 -21.82
C ALA A 109 -0.11 9.85 -22.65
N GLU A 110 -0.70 10.91 -22.06
CA GLU A 110 -1.64 11.78 -22.78
C GLU A 110 -0.95 12.60 -23.89
N ALA A 111 0.32 12.99 -23.65
CA ALA A 111 1.14 13.71 -24.62
C ALA A 111 1.94 12.77 -25.55
N PHE A 112 1.69 11.46 -25.47
CA PHE A 112 2.38 10.46 -26.28
C PHE A 112 1.91 10.52 -27.74
N ASP A 113 2.87 10.52 -28.67
CA ASP A 113 2.62 10.50 -30.11
C ASP A 113 3.23 9.25 -30.74
N ASP A 114 2.40 8.36 -31.27
CA ASP A 114 2.80 7.11 -31.94
C ASP A 114 3.76 7.32 -33.13
N GLY A 115 3.72 8.51 -33.76
CA GLY A 115 4.59 8.87 -34.88
C GLY A 115 5.98 9.34 -34.46
N GLU A 116 6.17 9.68 -33.18
CA GLU A 116 7.39 10.30 -32.66
C GLU A 116 8.06 9.44 -31.58
N SER A 117 7.27 8.93 -30.64
CA SER A 117 7.72 8.12 -29.50
C SER A 117 7.87 6.64 -29.89
N THR A 118 8.65 5.89 -29.12
CA THR A 118 8.94 4.49 -29.42
C THR A 118 7.96 3.53 -28.71
N GLU A 119 7.75 2.33 -29.27
CA GLU A 119 6.98 1.26 -28.63
C GLU A 119 7.58 0.86 -27.27
N ASP A 120 8.90 0.89 -27.12
CA ASP A 120 9.58 0.60 -25.85
C ASP A 120 9.23 1.63 -24.78
N GLU A 121 9.17 2.92 -25.13
CA GLU A 121 8.74 3.99 -24.21
C GLU A 121 7.27 3.80 -23.80
N TRP A 122 6.39 3.45 -24.74
CA TRP A 122 5.00 3.14 -24.44
C TRP A 122 4.87 1.96 -23.48
N ASN A 123 5.62 0.88 -23.72
CA ASN A 123 5.63 -0.30 -22.85
C ASN A 123 6.13 0.04 -21.45
N LYS A 124 7.14 0.90 -21.29
CA LYS A 124 7.61 1.37 -20.00
C LYS A 124 6.56 2.19 -19.25
N LEU A 125 5.87 3.10 -19.92
CA LEU A 125 4.79 3.90 -19.32
C LEU A 125 3.63 3.02 -18.86
N THR A 126 3.16 2.11 -19.72
CA THR A 126 2.04 1.21 -19.39
C THR A 126 2.37 0.24 -18.26
N ALA A 127 3.60 -0.30 -18.23
CA ALA A 127 4.08 -1.14 -17.14
C ALA A 127 4.15 -0.35 -15.80
N ALA A 128 4.62 0.88 -15.84
CA ALA A 128 4.69 1.72 -14.65
C ALA A 128 3.29 2.11 -14.14
N ALA A 129 2.36 2.44 -15.03
CA ALA A 129 0.96 2.71 -14.68
C ALA A 129 0.29 1.48 -14.04
N ALA A 130 0.50 0.29 -14.62
CA ALA A 130 0.01 -0.96 -14.05
C ALA A 130 0.58 -1.21 -12.65
N LYS A 131 1.89 -0.99 -12.45
CA LYS A 131 2.54 -1.09 -11.14
C LYS A 131 1.92 -0.14 -10.12
N CYS A 132 1.72 1.13 -10.45
CA CYS A 132 1.06 2.10 -9.54
C CYS A 132 -0.34 1.62 -9.13
N LYS A 133 -1.12 1.14 -10.09
CA LYS A 133 -2.46 0.61 -9.84
C LYS A 133 -2.45 -0.59 -8.89
N ASP A 134 -1.53 -1.54 -9.10
CA ASP A 134 -1.41 -2.74 -8.25
C ASP A 134 -0.97 -2.37 -6.83
N LEU A 135 -0.03 -1.43 -6.67
CA LEU A 135 0.41 -0.92 -5.37
C LEU A 135 -0.71 -0.21 -4.63
N ASN A 136 -1.45 0.69 -5.29
CA ASN A 136 -2.61 1.38 -4.72
C ASN A 136 -3.71 0.39 -4.28
N LYS A 137 -3.95 -0.64 -5.08
CA LYS A 137 -4.88 -1.73 -4.73
C LYS A 137 -4.44 -2.44 -3.45
N ARG A 138 -3.14 -2.76 -3.34
CA ARG A 138 -2.61 -3.43 -2.14
C ARG A 138 -2.73 -2.57 -0.89
N ILE A 139 -2.47 -1.27 -0.97
CA ILE A 139 -2.69 -0.33 0.14
C ILE A 139 -4.15 -0.36 0.59
N ALA A 140 -5.09 -0.31 -0.36
CA ALA A 140 -6.51 -0.36 -0.05
C ALA A 140 -6.92 -1.69 0.63
N GLU A 141 -6.44 -2.83 0.14
CA GLU A 141 -6.70 -4.16 0.73
C GLU A 141 -6.21 -4.24 2.18
N VAL A 142 -5.03 -3.69 2.49
CA VAL A 142 -4.50 -3.64 3.87
C VAL A 142 -5.35 -2.74 4.75
N ALA A 143 -5.74 -1.57 4.27
CA ALA A 143 -6.60 -0.62 5.01
C ALA A 143 -7.99 -1.21 5.30
N ASP A 144 -8.59 -1.89 4.32
CA ASP A 144 -9.88 -2.56 4.48
C ASP A 144 -9.80 -3.68 5.53
N GLU A 145 -8.71 -4.46 5.51
CA GLU A 145 -8.50 -5.55 6.47
C GLU A 145 -8.29 -5.02 7.91
N ILE A 146 -7.52 -3.94 8.08
CA ILE A 146 -7.37 -3.26 9.38
C ILE A 146 -8.74 -2.79 9.89
N THR A 147 -9.54 -2.19 9.02
CA THR A 147 -10.88 -1.72 9.35
C THR A 147 -11.78 -2.88 9.77
N ARG A 148 -11.82 -3.96 8.99
CA ARG A 148 -12.59 -5.17 9.28
C ARG A 148 -12.24 -5.75 10.65
N LEU A 149 -10.95 -5.90 10.94
CA LEU A 149 -10.47 -6.44 12.22
C LEU A 149 -10.84 -5.52 13.39
N THR A 150 -10.67 -4.21 13.19
CA THR A 150 -11.01 -3.20 14.20
C THR A 150 -12.49 -3.23 14.55
N ASP A 151 -13.36 -3.24 13.55
CA ASP A 151 -14.80 -3.28 13.74
C ASP A 151 -15.25 -4.59 14.39
N ALA A 152 -14.66 -5.72 13.98
CA ALA A 152 -14.98 -7.03 14.52
C ALA A 152 -14.62 -7.15 16.00
N VAL A 153 -13.42 -6.71 16.42
CA VAL A 153 -12.99 -6.75 17.83
C VAL A 153 -13.82 -5.77 18.68
N ASN A 154 -14.02 -4.55 18.19
CA ASN A 154 -14.78 -3.51 18.90
C ASN A 154 -16.29 -3.81 18.96
N GLY A 155 -16.78 -4.74 18.14
CA GLY A 155 -18.16 -5.23 18.20
C GLY A 155 -18.46 -6.07 19.44
N TYR A 156 -17.46 -6.58 20.14
CA TYR A 156 -17.63 -7.32 21.39
C TYR A 156 -17.76 -6.37 22.59
N ASP A 157 -18.73 -6.66 23.45
CA ASP A 157 -18.89 -6.04 24.77
C ASP A 157 -18.22 -6.94 25.81
N ILE A 158 -17.17 -6.45 26.49
CA ILE A 158 -16.41 -7.22 27.47
C ILE A 158 -17.26 -7.77 28.63
N ASP A 159 -18.36 -7.09 28.94
CA ASP A 159 -19.28 -7.54 30.01
C ASP A 159 -20.28 -8.61 29.55
N LYS A 160 -20.38 -8.84 28.23
CA LYS A 160 -21.34 -9.76 27.61
C LYS A 160 -20.73 -10.95 26.90
N VAL A 161 -19.40 -10.96 26.70
CA VAL A 161 -18.70 -12.08 26.04
C VAL A 161 -18.92 -13.39 26.81
N THR A 162 -19.09 -14.47 26.06
CA THR A 162 -19.34 -15.80 26.54
C THR A 162 -18.42 -16.84 25.93
N SER A 163 -18.40 -18.05 26.41
CA SER A 163 -17.63 -19.16 25.84
C SER A 163 -17.99 -19.46 24.37
N ALA A 164 -19.16 -19.06 23.90
CA ALA A 164 -19.56 -19.21 22.50
C ALA A 164 -18.74 -18.30 21.57
N ASP A 165 -18.28 -17.15 22.07
CA ASP A 165 -17.53 -16.15 21.31
C ASP A 165 -16.03 -16.48 21.19
N LYS A 166 -15.56 -17.43 22.01
CA LYS A 166 -14.13 -17.75 22.16
C LYS A 166 -13.45 -18.06 20.82
N ALA A 167 -14.02 -18.96 20.03
CA ALA A 167 -13.43 -19.41 18.77
C ALA A 167 -13.31 -18.28 17.73
N ASP A 168 -14.31 -17.39 17.68
CA ASP A 168 -14.31 -16.23 16.77
C ASP A 168 -13.26 -15.19 17.20
N ILE A 169 -13.12 -14.95 18.51
CA ILE A 169 -12.09 -14.04 19.05
C ILE A 169 -10.67 -14.61 18.82
N GLU A 170 -10.46 -15.90 19.04
CA GLU A 170 -9.18 -16.57 18.74
C GLU A 170 -8.81 -16.45 17.27
N LYS A 171 -9.79 -16.57 16.36
CA LYS A 171 -9.59 -16.37 14.93
C LYS A 171 -9.22 -14.93 14.62
N LEU A 172 -9.87 -13.94 15.21
CA LEU A 172 -9.52 -12.53 15.03
C LEU A 172 -8.07 -12.25 15.47
N ILE A 173 -7.63 -12.83 16.58
CA ILE A 173 -6.22 -12.73 17.02
C ILE A 173 -5.27 -13.33 15.96
N ALA A 174 -5.57 -14.49 15.41
CA ALA A 174 -4.77 -15.13 14.37
C ALA A 174 -4.73 -14.30 13.08
N ASP A 175 -5.86 -13.71 12.67
CA ASP A 175 -5.94 -12.80 11.52
C ASP A 175 -5.08 -11.54 11.75
N ILE A 176 -5.12 -10.95 12.97
CA ILE A 176 -4.27 -9.82 13.35
C ILE A 176 -2.79 -10.22 13.32
N ASP A 177 -2.42 -11.39 13.83
CA ASP A 177 -1.04 -11.87 13.80
C ASP A 177 -0.54 -12.05 12.36
N THR A 178 -1.37 -12.58 11.48
CA THR A 178 -1.04 -12.73 10.07
C THR A 178 -0.73 -11.38 9.41
N LEU A 179 -1.49 -10.33 9.76
CA LEU A 179 -1.26 -9.00 9.22
C LEU A 179 0.00 -8.35 9.82
N LEU A 180 0.26 -8.58 11.11
CA LEU A 180 1.46 -8.10 11.83
C LEU A 180 2.75 -8.75 11.32
N ASP A 181 2.70 -9.98 10.81
CA ASP A 181 3.85 -10.68 10.24
C ASP A 181 4.27 -10.11 8.87
N GLY A 182 3.40 -9.33 8.21
CA GLY A 182 3.68 -8.70 6.93
C GLY A 182 4.49 -7.41 7.04
N ASP A 183 5.10 -7.01 5.92
CA ASP A 183 5.90 -5.77 5.78
C ASP A 183 5.08 -4.57 5.28
N ASN A 184 3.77 -4.74 5.08
CA ASN A 184 2.87 -3.73 4.50
C ASN A 184 2.32 -2.69 5.48
N LEU A 185 2.76 -2.71 6.74
CA LEU A 185 2.27 -1.83 7.79
C LEU A 185 3.26 -0.71 8.10
N THR A 186 2.75 0.50 8.28
CA THR A 186 3.48 1.57 8.96
C THR A 186 3.63 1.25 10.45
N ASP A 187 4.56 1.92 11.14
CA ASP A 187 4.74 1.75 12.59
C ASP A 187 3.47 2.13 13.37
N THR A 188 2.71 3.11 12.89
CA THR A 188 1.44 3.54 13.49
C THR A 188 0.36 2.48 13.36
N GLU A 189 0.21 1.88 12.16
CA GLU A 189 -0.75 0.81 11.91
C GLU A 189 -0.39 -0.44 12.70
N ARG A 190 0.88 -0.78 12.77
CA ARG A 190 1.40 -1.89 13.57
C ARG A 190 1.08 -1.71 15.05
N ALA A 191 1.34 -0.53 15.61
CA ALA A 191 1.02 -0.24 17.01
C ALA A 191 -0.49 -0.30 17.29
N ALA A 192 -1.33 0.16 16.36
CA ALA A 192 -2.78 0.08 16.49
C ALA A 192 -3.28 -1.39 16.48
N LEU A 193 -2.73 -2.23 15.61
CA LEU A 193 -3.05 -3.66 15.56
C LEU A 193 -2.58 -4.41 16.82
N GLU A 194 -1.42 -4.09 17.36
CA GLU A 194 -0.95 -4.66 18.63
C GLU A 194 -1.88 -4.28 19.80
N ALA A 195 -2.34 -3.03 19.85
CA ALA A 195 -3.33 -2.60 20.83
C ALA A 195 -4.67 -3.33 20.66
N LEU A 196 -5.12 -3.51 19.41
CA LEU A 196 -6.34 -4.24 19.08
C LEU A 196 -6.24 -5.71 19.51
N LYS A 197 -5.09 -6.35 19.27
CA LYS A 197 -4.79 -7.71 19.74
C LYS A 197 -4.85 -7.80 21.26
N GLY A 198 -4.33 -6.77 21.97
CA GLY A 198 -4.46 -6.66 23.42
C GLY A 198 -5.91 -6.65 23.88
N THR A 199 -6.77 -5.88 23.18
CA THR A 199 -8.22 -5.84 23.45
C THR A 199 -8.85 -7.22 23.24
N ALA A 200 -8.55 -7.89 22.12
CA ALA A 200 -9.07 -9.23 21.84
C ALA A 200 -8.64 -10.27 22.90
N ARG A 201 -7.39 -10.20 23.38
CA ARG A 201 -6.92 -11.04 24.48
C ARG A 201 -7.66 -10.79 25.80
N ALA A 202 -7.92 -9.51 26.11
CA ALA A 202 -8.71 -9.18 27.32
C ALA A 202 -10.13 -9.76 27.29
N LEU A 203 -10.74 -9.88 26.10
CA LEU A 203 -12.02 -10.58 25.94
C LEU A 203 -11.90 -12.07 26.28
N LEU A 204 -10.83 -12.75 25.82
CA LEU A 204 -10.57 -14.16 26.17
C LEU A 204 -10.31 -14.34 27.67
N ASP A 205 -9.55 -13.44 28.28
CA ASP A 205 -9.30 -13.46 29.73
C ASP A 205 -10.61 -13.30 30.52
N ARG A 206 -11.51 -12.45 30.05
CA ARG A 206 -12.84 -12.29 30.66
C ARG A 206 -13.70 -13.56 30.56
N ILE A 207 -13.65 -14.22 29.39
CA ILE A 207 -14.36 -15.51 29.20
C ILE A 207 -13.79 -16.58 30.16
N ALA A 208 -12.47 -16.67 30.28
CA ALA A 208 -11.80 -17.60 31.18
C ALA A 208 -12.19 -17.33 32.64
N ALA A 209 -12.10 -16.09 33.10
CA ALA A 209 -12.47 -15.70 34.45
C ALA A 209 -13.96 -15.97 34.78
N ALA A 210 -14.86 -15.80 33.81
CA ALA A 210 -16.27 -16.11 33.99
C ALA A 210 -16.50 -17.62 34.13
N LYS A 211 -15.76 -18.44 33.38
CA LYS A 211 -15.78 -19.90 33.50
C LYS A 211 -15.29 -20.34 34.87
N ASP A 212 -14.11 -19.84 35.29
CA ASP A 212 -13.50 -20.18 36.58
C ASP A 212 -14.44 -19.82 37.78
N ALA A 213 -15.08 -18.65 37.69
CA ALA A 213 -16.05 -18.22 38.69
C ALA A 213 -17.29 -19.15 38.75
N ALA A 214 -17.81 -19.56 37.60
CA ALA A 214 -18.95 -20.48 37.54
C ALA A 214 -18.58 -21.87 38.09
N GLU A 215 -17.40 -22.40 37.77
CA GLU A 215 -16.89 -23.66 38.29
C GLU A 215 -16.69 -23.59 39.82
N ALA A 216 -16.12 -22.50 40.32
CA ALA A 216 -15.96 -22.27 41.75
C ALA A 216 -17.28 -22.21 42.48
N ASP A 217 -18.32 -21.56 41.92
CA ASP A 217 -19.65 -21.51 42.49
C ASP A 217 -20.32 -22.89 42.49
N GLU A 218 -20.15 -23.72 41.47
CA GLU A 218 -20.67 -25.10 41.43
C GLU A 218 -19.99 -25.98 42.47
N ILE A 219 -18.68 -25.85 42.66
CA ILE A 219 -17.92 -26.57 43.71
C ILE A 219 -18.39 -26.13 45.10
N LYS A 220 -18.58 -24.82 45.31
CA LYS A 220 -19.05 -24.25 46.58
C LYS A 220 -20.50 -24.66 46.92
N ALA A 221 -21.32 -24.89 45.90
CA ALA A 221 -22.73 -25.31 46.11
C ALA A 221 -22.86 -26.66 46.84
N VAL A 222 -21.78 -27.48 46.83
CA VAL A 222 -21.76 -28.75 47.54
C VAL A 222 -20.93 -28.70 48.86
N ASP A 223 -20.47 -27.50 49.24
CA ASP A 223 -19.76 -27.30 50.50
C ASP A 223 -20.69 -27.68 51.69
N GLY A 224 -20.16 -28.44 52.60
CA GLY A 224 -20.90 -28.98 53.74
C GLY A 224 -21.75 -30.23 53.45
N ILE A 225 -21.82 -30.72 52.20
CA ILE A 225 -22.41 -32.05 51.93
C ILE A 225 -21.38 -33.13 52.28
N THR A 226 -21.76 -34.01 53.18
CA THR A 226 -20.95 -35.10 53.66
C THR A 226 -21.66 -36.44 53.43
N LYS A 227 -20.91 -37.55 53.58
CA LYS A 227 -21.49 -38.90 53.49
C LYS A 227 -22.66 -39.14 54.50
N ASP A 228 -22.65 -38.37 55.58
CA ASP A 228 -23.64 -38.54 56.66
C ASP A 228 -24.92 -37.71 56.46
N ASN A 229 -24.85 -36.67 55.61
CA ASN A 229 -25.98 -35.78 55.34
C ASN A 229 -26.42 -35.74 53.88
N VAL A 230 -25.75 -36.42 52.96
CA VAL A 230 -26.06 -36.49 51.54
C VAL A 230 -27.46 -37.11 51.32
N ARG A 231 -28.29 -36.47 50.47
CA ARG A 231 -29.62 -36.91 50.12
C ARG A 231 -29.79 -36.96 48.60
N LEU A 232 -30.83 -37.60 48.13
CA LEU A 232 -31.15 -37.69 46.70
C LEU A 232 -31.32 -36.32 46.04
N GLU A 233 -31.81 -35.31 46.77
CA GLU A 233 -31.97 -33.93 46.35
C GLU A 233 -30.61 -33.24 46.04
N ASN A 234 -29.50 -33.74 46.60
CA ASN A 234 -28.14 -33.21 46.35
C ASN A 234 -27.52 -33.77 45.08
N LYS A 235 -28.12 -34.76 44.41
CA LYS A 235 -27.51 -35.48 43.29
C LYS A 235 -27.10 -34.54 42.16
N GLU A 236 -27.98 -33.65 41.73
CA GLU A 236 -27.74 -32.72 40.61
C GLU A 236 -26.60 -31.74 40.95
N ALA A 237 -26.53 -31.21 42.17
CA ALA A 237 -25.49 -30.32 42.61
C ALA A 237 -24.12 -31.03 42.65
N LEU A 238 -24.11 -32.29 43.16
CA LEU A 238 -22.88 -33.11 43.20
C LEU A 238 -22.35 -33.43 41.77
N GLU A 239 -23.25 -33.82 40.86
CA GLU A 239 -22.87 -34.09 39.45
C GLU A 239 -22.31 -32.84 38.75
N LYS A 240 -22.88 -31.66 39.02
CA LYS A 240 -22.35 -30.39 38.49
C LYS A 240 -20.99 -30.04 39.07
N ALA A 241 -20.81 -30.15 40.38
CA ALA A 241 -19.54 -29.89 41.04
C ALA A 241 -18.45 -30.87 40.61
N GLU A 242 -18.76 -32.18 40.44
CA GLU A 242 -17.84 -33.18 39.92
C GLU A 242 -17.34 -32.77 38.50
N LYS A 243 -18.28 -32.39 37.62
CA LYS A 243 -17.95 -31.96 36.26
C LYS A 243 -17.12 -30.66 36.23
N ALA A 244 -17.44 -29.70 37.10
CA ALA A 244 -16.68 -28.46 37.25
C ALA A 244 -15.25 -28.75 37.74
N LEU A 245 -15.10 -29.63 38.71
CA LEU A 245 -13.77 -30.06 39.22
C LEU A 245 -12.95 -30.80 38.15
N GLU A 246 -13.59 -31.68 37.37
CA GLU A 246 -12.93 -32.36 36.24
C GLU A 246 -12.46 -31.37 35.18
N GLY A 247 -13.29 -30.30 34.90
CA GLY A 247 -12.93 -29.22 34.00
C GLY A 247 -11.71 -28.44 34.49
N ALA A 248 -11.74 -28.02 35.75
CA ALA A 248 -10.61 -27.31 36.38
C ALA A 248 -9.32 -28.14 36.42
N LEU A 249 -9.44 -29.42 36.69
CA LEU A 249 -8.29 -30.34 36.69
C LEU A 249 -7.69 -30.57 35.31
N ARG A 250 -8.51 -30.59 34.25
CA ARG A 250 -8.05 -30.73 32.86
C ARG A 250 -7.34 -29.49 32.37
N ASP A 251 -7.83 -28.30 32.77
CA ASP A 251 -7.25 -27.01 32.36
C ASP A 251 -6.08 -26.60 33.25
N PHE A 252 -5.74 -27.43 34.27
CA PHE A 252 -4.60 -27.22 35.16
C PHE A 252 -3.29 -27.46 34.40
N ASP A 253 -2.45 -26.46 34.29
CA ASP A 253 -1.18 -26.50 33.57
C ASP A 253 0.05 -26.91 34.42
N GLY A 254 -0.18 -27.27 35.66
CA GLY A 254 0.88 -27.69 36.61
C GLY A 254 1.55 -26.53 37.36
N ASN A 255 1.14 -25.30 37.15
CA ASN A 255 1.63 -24.16 37.93
C ASN A 255 0.89 -24.07 39.27
N TYR A 256 1.60 -24.42 40.35
CA TYR A 256 1.11 -24.18 41.70
C TYR A 256 1.38 -22.73 42.08
N THR A 257 0.32 -21.93 42.30
CA THR A 257 0.42 -20.77 43.20
C THR A 257 0.05 -21.26 44.59
N GLU A 258 1.00 -21.19 45.52
CA GLU A 258 0.72 -21.39 46.95
C GLU A 258 -0.22 -20.34 47.50
#